data_0bd0b172bcc13aa5af4d5b4d370f3489
#
_entry.id   0bd0b172bcc13aa5af4d5b4d370f3489
#
_cell.length_a   1.000
_cell.length_b   1.000
_cell.length_c   1.000
_cell.angle_alpha   90.00
_cell.angle_beta   90.00
_cell.angle_gamma   90.00
#
_symmetry.space_group_name_H-M   'P 1'
#
loop_
_entity.id
_entity.type
_entity.pdbx_description
1 polymer ?
#
loop_
_entity_poly.entity_id
_entity_poly.type
_entity_poly.pdbx_seq_one_letter_code
_entity_poly.pdbx_strand_id
1 'polypeptide(L)'
;MKKIVIVGGGISGLTSGIFAQKYGFESIVLEKNSVAGGECTGWDRQGSHIDGCIHWLTGTKKDTELYDLWCEVGALDGIDIINLDYYYMFEYDGKKICFYNDYNKLREELLSVSAEDSELIDEFISACKAVESIEMPTSKPMDMMSIIDMMKLGKKMMSGFGAMKKYSAVSCKEFAERFKSPILQKVFRSFMPDNYSISQVMFSYATIVSGNGGIPVGGSKAMAMRMADKYKSLGGQLRLNTSVDEIIIKDGKAVGVKLQNGDIIDADYVISACDANVTLQKLLRGKYVDKQLQPYYDDLENNPLQSNVLVAFAVDGDVSNLPISFIFDSEKYEIAGKTEDRVGMRVYSYDKSLVKNGKTTITSYISQNTQQFDYWKKLYENKEAYKAEKTRIAEEILKRILKHFPELEGRINIIDVATPATYERYCGA
;
A
#
# COMPACT_ATOMS: atom_id res chain seq x y z
N MET A 1 -1.47 -35.77 -10.62
CA MET A 1 -0.99 -34.38 -10.52
C MET A 1 -0.98 -34.02 -9.04
N LYS A 2 0.06 -33.34 -8.52
CA LYS A 2 0.07 -32.92 -7.12
C LYS A 2 -0.84 -31.71 -6.94
N LYS A 3 -1.51 -31.65 -5.79
CA LYS A 3 -2.52 -30.65 -5.48
C LYS A 3 -2.00 -29.63 -4.46
N ILE A 4 -2.18 -28.35 -4.77
CA ILE A 4 -1.85 -27.23 -3.88
C ILE A 4 -3.14 -26.53 -3.47
N VAL A 5 -3.35 -26.36 -2.16
CA VAL A 5 -4.39 -25.48 -1.62
C VAL A 5 -3.71 -24.17 -1.19
N ILE A 6 -4.24 -23.05 -1.67
CA ILE A 6 -3.75 -21.70 -1.39
C ILE A 6 -4.82 -20.98 -0.58
N VAL A 7 -4.47 -20.52 0.63
CA VAL A 7 -5.36 -19.82 1.54
C VAL A 7 -5.13 -18.33 1.41
N GLY A 8 -6.15 -17.61 0.94
CA GLY A 8 -6.14 -16.19 0.64
C GLY A 8 -6.03 -15.89 -0.85
N GLY A 9 -7.00 -15.13 -1.36
CA GLY A 9 -7.10 -14.71 -2.77
C GLY A 9 -6.54 -13.31 -3.04
N GLY A 10 -5.58 -12.84 -2.22
CA GLY A 10 -4.83 -11.61 -2.46
C GLY A 10 -3.83 -11.76 -3.60
N ILE A 11 -3.06 -10.71 -3.88
CA ILE A 11 -2.05 -10.69 -4.96
C ILE A 11 -1.07 -11.87 -4.84
N SER A 12 -0.58 -12.15 -3.63
CA SER A 12 0.35 -13.27 -3.36
C SER A 12 -0.28 -14.62 -3.66
N GLY A 13 -1.53 -14.83 -3.23
CA GLY A 13 -2.24 -16.09 -3.47
C GLY A 13 -2.58 -16.31 -4.94
N LEU A 14 -3.03 -15.28 -5.63
CA LEU A 14 -3.30 -15.33 -7.07
C LEU A 14 -2.02 -15.61 -7.86
N THR A 15 -0.91 -14.93 -7.54
CA THR A 15 0.40 -15.18 -8.14
C THR A 15 0.86 -16.63 -7.91
N SER A 16 0.76 -17.11 -6.67
CA SER A 16 1.10 -18.50 -6.33
C SER A 16 0.26 -19.49 -7.11
N GLY A 17 -1.05 -19.23 -7.26
CA GLY A 17 -1.97 -20.06 -8.04
C GLY A 17 -1.63 -20.07 -9.52
N ILE A 18 -1.31 -18.93 -10.12
CA ILE A 18 -0.91 -18.81 -11.52
C ILE A 18 0.35 -19.65 -11.79
N PHE A 19 1.38 -19.49 -10.97
CA PHE A 19 2.60 -20.28 -11.13
C PHE A 19 2.38 -21.76 -10.84
N ALA A 20 1.56 -22.12 -9.86
CA ALA A 20 1.20 -23.51 -9.62
C ALA A 20 0.59 -24.16 -10.87
N GLN A 21 -0.35 -23.48 -11.54
CA GLN A 21 -0.92 -23.99 -12.80
C GLN A 21 0.13 -24.09 -13.91
N LYS A 22 0.97 -23.06 -14.08
CA LYS A 22 2.03 -23.06 -15.11
C LYS A 22 3.04 -24.18 -14.92
N TYR A 23 3.31 -24.57 -13.69
CA TYR A 23 4.22 -25.69 -13.37
C TYR A 23 3.53 -27.05 -13.22
N GLY A 24 2.28 -27.18 -13.66
CA GLY A 24 1.59 -28.47 -13.77
C GLY A 24 1.05 -29.00 -12.44
N PHE A 25 0.78 -28.14 -11.46
CA PHE A 25 0.05 -28.52 -10.26
C PHE A 25 -1.47 -28.30 -10.47
N GLU A 26 -2.28 -29.12 -9.83
CA GLU A 26 -3.67 -28.76 -9.56
C GLU A 26 -3.68 -27.75 -8.42
N SER A 27 -4.30 -26.58 -8.59
CA SER A 27 -4.36 -25.59 -7.53
C SER A 27 -5.74 -25.03 -7.28
N ILE A 28 -6.04 -24.77 -6.00
CA ILE A 28 -7.29 -24.17 -5.54
C ILE A 28 -6.92 -22.98 -4.66
N VAL A 29 -7.39 -21.78 -5.02
CA VAL A 29 -7.32 -20.57 -4.18
C VAL A 29 -8.63 -20.42 -3.42
N LEU A 30 -8.56 -20.32 -2.10
CA LEU A 30 -9.69 -20.13 -1.19
C LEU A 30 -9.68 -18.71 -0.63
N GLU A 31 -10.72 -17.95 -0.92
CA GLU A 31 -10.88 -16.56 -0.49
C GLU A 31 -12.15 -16.42 0.37
N LYS A 32 -12.01 -15.84 1.56
CA LYS A 32 -13.11 -15.63 2.49
C LYS A 32 -14.14 -14.60 2.00
N ASN A 33 -13.70 -13.61 1.25
CA ASN A 33 -14.54 -12.54 0.74
C ASN A 33 -15.20 -12.93 -0.60
N SER A 34 -16.19 -12.13 -1.01
CA SER A 34 -16.89 -12.29 -2.28
C SER A 34 -16.09 -11.80 -3.50
N VAL A 35 -14.91 -11.20 -3.28
CA VAL A 35 -14.03 -10.64 -4.32
C VAL A 35 -12.58 -10.99 -3.96
N ALA A 36 -11.79 -11.39 -4.95
CA ALA A 36 -10.36 -11.56 -4.79
C ALA A 36 -9.62 -10.21 -4.81
N GLY A 37 -8.37 -10.20 -4.31
CA GLY A 37 -7.50 -9.03 -4.32
C GLY A 37 -6.88 -8.73 -2.95
N GLY A 38 -7.50 -9.19 -1.86
CA GLY A 38 -7.06 -8.87 -0.51
C GLY A 38 -7.12 -7.37 -0.27
N GLU A 39 -6.01 -6.75 0.16
CA GLU A 39 -5.92 -5.29 0.32
C GLU A 39 -5.78 -4.54 -1.02
N CYS A 40 -5.28 -5.19 -2.07
CA CYS A 40 -5.26 -4.63 -3.41
C CYS A 40 -6.66 -4.65 -4.02
N THR A 41 -7.52 -3.77 -3.54
CA THR A 41 -8.94 -3.74 -3.87
C THR A 41 -9.49 -2.33 -3.98
N GLY A 42 -10.72 -2.25 -4.47
CA GLY A 42 -11.55 -1.05 -4.47
C GLY A 42 -13.02 -1.47 -4.31
N TRP A 43 -13.85 -0.55 -3.92
CA TRP A 43 -15.27 -0.79 -3.71
C TRP A 43 -16.12 0.40 -4.14
N ASP A 44 -17.39 0.12 -4.41
CA ASP A 44 -18.31 1.15 -4.87
C ASP A 44 -19.23 1.59 -3.73
N ARG A 45 -19.43 2.91 -3.60
CA ARG A 45 -20.34 3.53 -2.65
C ARG A 45 -21.08 4.69 -3.31
N GLN A 46 -22.38 4.75 -3.13
CA GLN A 46 -23.24 5.84 -3.62
C GLN A 46 -22.97 6.21 -5.10
N GLY A 47 -22.68 5.20 -5.93
CA GLY A 47 -22.41 5.38 -7.36
C GLY A 47 -21.01 5.87 -7.71
N SER A 48 -20.10 5.97 -6.73
CA SER A 48 -18.69 6.32 -6.92
C SER A 48 -17.79 5.12 -6.62
N HIS A 49 -16.62 5.06 -7.26
CA HIS A 49 -15.60 4.04 -7.03
C HIS A 49 -14.51 4.57 -6.09
N ILE A 50 -14.18 3.81 -5.06
CA ILE A 50 -13.09 4.09 -4.12
C ILE A 50 -11.97 3.10 -4.40
N ASP A 51 -10.82 3.58 -4.86
CA ASP A 51 -9.59 2.77 -4.96
C ASP A 51 -8.94 2.72 -3.58
N GLY A 52 -8.63 1.52 -3.09
CA GLY A 52 -8.21 1.32 -1.69
C GLY A 52 -6.72 1.10 -1.49
N CYS A 53 -5.90 0.97 -2.56
CA CYS A 53 -4.54 0.48 -2.37
C CYS A 53 -3.49 1.19 -3.23
N ILE A 54 -3.56 1.10 -4.57
CA ILE A 54 -2.46 1.51 -5.44
C ILE A 54 -2.35 3.04 -5.52
N HIS A 55 -1.34 3.60 -4.87
CA HIS A 55 -0.90 4.97 -5.08
C HIS A 55 0.17 5.06 -6.17
N TRP A 56 1.02 4.05 -6.28
CA TRP A 56 1.93 3.71 -7.37
C TRP A 56 2.24 2.22 -7.28
N LEU A 57 2.64 1.61 -8.37
CA LEU A 57 3.06 0.20 -8.44
C LEU A 57 4.51 0.13 -8.88
N THR A 58 5.37 -0.42 -8.04
CA THR A 58 6.77 -0.69 -8.42
C THR A 58 6.80 -1.82 -9.46
N GLY A 59 7.62 -1.64 -10.50
CA GLY A 59 7.74 -2.60 -11.60
C GLY A 59 6.89 -2.26 -12.82
N THR A 60 6.51 -0.99 -13.00
CA THR A 60 5.73 -0.53 -14.16
C THR A 60 6.59 -0.09 -15.34
N LYS A 61 7.91 -0.01 -15.17
CA LYS A 61 8.83 0.35 -16.25
C LYS A 61 9.00 -0.84 -17.19
N LYS A 62 8.66 -0.65 -18.46
CA LYS A 62 8.89 -1.64 -19.52
C LYS A 62 10.38 -2.03 -19.61
N ASP A 63 10.64 -3.21 -20.14
CA ASP A 63 11.99 -3.76 -20.29
C ASP A 63 12.72 -4.05 -18.96
N THR A 64 11.96 -4.32 -17.90
CA THR A 64 12.47 -4.79 -16.60
C THR A 64 11.88 -6.15 -16.24
N GLU A 65 12.66 -6.99 -15.55
CA GLU A 65 12.18 -8.34 -15.13
C GLU A 65 10.89 -8.27 -14.31
N LEU A 66 10.74 -7.25 -13.48
CA LEU A 66 9.54 -7.10 -12.64
C LEU A 66 8.31 -6.70 -13.47
N TYR A 67 8.47 -5.88 -14.51
CA TYR A 67 7.38 -5.57 -15.44
C TYR A 67 6.92 -6.83 -16.19
N ASP A 68 7.88 -7.62 -16.68
CA ASP A 68 7.58 -8.88 -17.37
C ASP A 68 6.83 -9.85 -16.44
N LEU A 69 7.24 -9.94 -15.17
CA LEU A 69 6.54 -10.72 -14.16
C LEU A 69 5.10 -10.24 -13.94
N TRP A 70 4.87 -8.92 -13.84
CA TRP A 70 3.52 -8.37 -13.73
C TRP A 70 2.66 -8.68 -14.96
N CYS A 71 3.23 -8.66 -16.16
CA CYS A 71 2.54 -9.08 -17.39
C CYS A 71 2.25 -10.59 -17.37
N GLU A 72 3.22 -11.40 -16.94
CA GLU A 72 3.08 -12.85 -16.86
C GLU A 72 1.93 -13.30 -15.97
N VAL A 73 1.73 -12.61 -14.84
CA VAL A 73 0.61 -12.88 -13.92
C VAL A 73 -0.69 -12.17 -14.31
N GLY A 74 -0.71 -11.47 -15.45
CA GLY A 74 -1.90 -10.80 -16.00
C GLY A 74 -2.24 -9.46 -15.34
N ALA A 75 -1.35 -8.94 -14.48
CA ALA A 75 -1.57 -7.66 -13.80
C ALA A 75 -1.48 -6.46 -14.76
N LEU A 76 -0.46 -6.45 -15.64
CA LEU A 76 -0.12 -5.33 -16.53
C LEU A 76 -0.19 -5.65 -18.04
N ASP A 77 -0.50 -6.88 -18.42
CA ASP A 77 -0.51 -7.30 -19.82
C ASP A 77 -1.54 -6.49 -20.63
N GLY A 78 -1.06 -5.71 -21.61
CA GLY A 78 -1.90 -4.84 -22.45
C GLY A 78 -2.53 -3.64 -21.72
N ILE A 79 -2.04 -3.27 -20.53
CA ILE A 79 -2.59 -2.20 -19.71
C ILE A 79 -1.72 -0.94 -19.82
N ASP A 80 -2.37 0.20 -20.02
CA ASP A 80 -1.69 1.49 -19.97
C ASP A 80 -1.28 1.86 -18.55
N ILE A 81 -0.10 2.49 -18.44
CA ILE A 81 0.46 2.95 -17.19
C ILE A 81 0.41 4.49 -17.16
N ILE A 82 -0.18 5.02 -16.11
CA ILE A 82 -0.23 6.45 -15.84
C ILE A 82 1.00 6.83 -15.01
N ASN A 83 1.85 7.69 -15.54
CA ASN A 83 2.94 8.31 -14.80
C ASN A 83 2.54 9.76 -14.51
N LEU A 84 2.53 10.12 -13.23
CA LEU A 84 2.19 11.47 -12.79
C LEU A 84 3.41 12.39 -12.93
N ASP A 85 3.20 13.68 -13.14
CA ASP A 85 4.27 14.68 -13.27
C ASP A 85 4.97 14.98 -11.95
N TYR A 86 4.37 14.59 -10.82
CA TYR A 86 4.92 14.76 -9.49
C TYR A 86 4.43 13.67 -8.54
N TYR A 87 5.19 13.46 -7.46
CA TYR A 87 4.89 12.49 -6.41
C TYR A 87 3.85 13.04 -5.43
N TYR A 88 4.18 14.18 -4.81
CA TYR A 88 3.32 14.92 -3.88
C TYR A 88 3.49 16.43 -4.07
N MET A 89 2.43 17.15 -3.79
CA MET A 89 2.46 18.60 -3.57
C MET A 89 2.15 18.87 -2.11
N PHE A 90 2.87 19.80 -1.51
CA PHE A 90 2.68 20.24 -0.13
C PHE A 90 2.33 21.71 -0.10
N GLU A 91 1.56 22.13 0.91
CA GLU A 91 1.37 23.54 1.21
C GLU A 91 1.51 23.75 2.72
N TYR A 92 2.51 24.49 3.11
CA TYR A 92 2.80 24.83 4.48
C TYR A 92 3.09 26.33 4.62
N ASP A 93 2.43 26.99 5.59
CA ASP A 93 2.55 28.44 5.83
C ASP A 93 2.35 29.27 4.53
N GLY A 94 1.39 28.84 3.66
CA GLY A 94 1.05 29.45 2.39
C GLY A 94 2.04 29.23 1.24
N LYS A 95 3.10 28.42 1.46
CA LYS A 95 4.07 28.05 0.41
C LYS A 95 3.74 26.69 -0.16
N LYS A 96 3.56 26.61 -1.48
CA LYS A 96 3.42 25.35 -2.23
C LYS A 96 4.79 24.82 -2.58
N ILE A 97 4.97 23.51 -2.42
CA ILE A 97 6.21 22.79 -2.70
C ILE A 97 5.84 21.51 -3.45
N CYS A 98 6.39 21.35 -4.65
CA CYS A 98 6.08 20.24 -5.51
C CYS A 98 7.27 19.26 -5.61
N PHE A 99 7.04 18.00 -5.26
CA PHE A 99 7.99 16.91 -5.49
C PHE A 99 7.81 16.39 -6.91
N TYR A 100 8.36 17.14 -7.86
CA TYR A 100 8.30 16.83 -9.28
C TYR A 100 8.93 15.45 -9.59
N ASN A 101 8.43 14.81 -10.62
CA ASN A 101 9.03 13.59 -11.19
C ASN A 101 10.28 13.94 -12.06
N ASP A 102 11.16 14.78 -11.50
CA ASP A 102 12.40 15.24 -12.10
C ASP A 102 13.33 15.78 -10.99
N TYR A 103 14.53 15.22 -10.87
CA TYR A 103 15.48 15.60 -9.82
C TYR A 103 15.95 17.04 -9.91
N ASN A 104 16.10 17.60 -11.11
CA ASN A 104 16.59 18.96 -11.27
C ASN A 104 15.48 19.95 -10.87
N LYS A 105 14.25 19.72 -11.33
CA LYS A 105 13.10 20.52 -10.92
C LYS A 105 12.86 20.44 -9.39
N LEU A 106 12.97 19.23 -8.80
CA LEU A 106 12.87 19.10 -7.34
C LEU A 106 13.96 19.88 -6.64
N ARG A 107 15.21 19.81 -7.11
CA ARG A 107 16.32 20.56 -6.53
C ARG A 107 16.06 22.07 -6.56
N GLU A 108 15.64 22.61 -7.69
CA GLU A 108 15.30 24.02 -7.86
C GLU A 108 14.15 24.43 -6.91
N GLU A 109 13.12 23.61 -6.83
CA GLU A 109 11.97 23.82 -5.94
C GLU A 109 12.39 23.90 -4.47
N LEU A 110 13.14 22.90 -3.98
CA LEU A 110 13.60 22.86 -2.59
C LEU A 110 14.58 24.01 -2.26
N LEU A 111 15.49 24.37 -3.19
CA LEU A 111 16.38 25.52 -3.03
C LEU A 111 15.63 26.85 -3.00
N SER A 112 14.51 26.96 -3.71
CA SER A 112 13.65 28.15 -3.65
C SER A 112 13.03 28.37 -2.27
N VAL A 113 12.85 27.27 -1.51
CA VAL A 113 12.36 27.30 -0.12
C VAL A 113 13.49 27.62 0.85
N SER A 114 14.66 27.00 0.67
CA SER A 114 15.84 27.18 1.54
C SER A 114 17.13 26.93 0.81
N ALA A 115 17.82 27.99 0.39
CA ALA A 115 19.14 27.91 -0.18
C ALA A 115 20.21 27.48 0.86
N GLU A 116 19.96 27.70 2.15
CA GLU A 116 20.86 27.32 3.24
C GLU A 116 20.91 25.79 3.46
N ASP A 117 19.94 25.06 2.96
CA ASP A 117 19.84 23.60 3.06
C ASP A 117 20.40 22.88 1.82
N SER A 118 21.12 23.59 0.94
CA SER A 118 21.59 23.07 -0.35
C SER A 118 22.36 21.75 -0.24
N GLU A 119 23.25 21.62 0.75
CA GLU A 119 24.05 20.38 0.96
C GLU A 119 23.14 19.18 1.30
N LEU A 120 22.15 19.37 2.15
CA LEU A 120 21.23 18.31 2.55
C LEU A 120 20.25 17.95 1.43
N ILE A 121 19.81 18.95 0.63
CA ILE A 121 19.00 18.75 -0.56
C ILE A 121 19.78 17.90 -1.58
N ASP A 122 21.04 18.24 -1.84
CA ASP A 122 21.89 17.50 -2.77
C ASP A 122 22.23 16.09 -2.24
N GLU A 123 22.40 15.92 -0.93
CA GLU A 123 22.56 14.63 -0.27
C GLU A 123 21.32 13.74 -0.50
N PHE A 124 20.11 14.27 -0.29
CA PHE A 124 18.85 13.54 -0.52
C PHE A 124 18.70 13.10 -1.96
N ILE A 125 18.90 14.01 -2.92
CA ILE A 125 18.78 13.72 -4.36
C ILE A 125 19.81 12.68 -4.80
N SER A 126 21.06 12.81 -4.31
CA SER A 126 22.12 11.86 -4.62
C SER A 126 21.80 10.46 -4.09
N ALA A 127 21.23 10.37 -2.90
CA ALA A 127 20.78 9.10 -2.34
C ALA A 127 19.62 8.50 -3.15
N CYS A 128 18.64 9.29 -3.59
CA CYS A 128 17.57 8.82 -4.46
C CYS A 128 18.10 8.27 -5.79
N LYS A 129 19.02 8.99 -6.44
CA LYS A 129 19.68 8.53 -7.68
C LYS A 129 20.45 7.23 -7.49
N ALA A 130 21.13 7.05 -6.35
CA ALA A 130 21.84 5.81 -6.05
C ALA A 130 20.88 4.62 -5.88
N VAL A 131 19.72 4.86 -5.24
CA VAL A 131 18.69 3.84 -4.99
C VAL A 131 18.01 3.35 -6.27
N GLU A 132 18.00 4.12 -7.36
CA GLU A 132 17.49 3.67 -8.67
C GLU A 132 18.19 2.41 -9.20
N SER A 133 19.42 2.15 -8.77
CA SER A 133 20.17 0.94 -9.14
C SER A 133 19.62 -0.33 -8.49
N ILE A 134 18.70 -0.21 -7.53
CA ILE A 134 18.10 -1.37 -6.86
C ILE A 134 17.01 -1.95 -7.75
N GLU A 135 17.27 -3.15 -8.23
CA GLU A 135 16.28 -3.94 -8.98
C GLU A 135 15.88 -5.18 -8.17
N MET A 136 14.62 -5.52 -8.22
CA MET A 136 14.11 -6.75 -7.61
C MET A 136 14.45 -7.91 -8.55
N PRO A 137 15.29 -8.88 -8.14
CA PRO A 137 15.56 -10.05 -8.96
C PRO A 137 14.32 -10.95 -8.96
N THR A 138 13.73 -11.17 -10.13
CA THR A 138 12.51 -11.98 -10.28
C THR A 138 12.75 -13.28 -11.05
N SER A 139 13.85 -13.37 -11.81
CA SER A 139 14.19 -14.53 -12.61
C SER A 139 14.57 -15.76 -11.78
N LYS A 140 15.08 -15.54 -10.55
CA LYS A 140 15.53 -16.63 -9.69
C LYS A 140 15.45 -16.23 -8.20
N PRO A 141 14.88 -17.09 -7.34
CA PRO A 141 14.88 -16.87 -5.90
C PRO A 141 16.30 -16.71 -5.35
N MET A 142 16.49 -15.83 -4.38
CA MET A 142 17.82 -15.52 -3.85
C MET A 142 18.54 -16.72 -3.25
N ASP A 143 17.83 -17.63 -2.59
CA ASP A 143 18.35 -18.88 -2.01
C ASP A 143 18.76 -19.91 -3.07
N MET A 144 18.29 -19.75 -4.30
CA MET A 144 18.65 -20.59 -5.46
C MET A 144 19.72 -19.93 -6.35
N MET A 145 20.17 -18.71 -6.04
CA MET A 145 21.21 -18.04 -6.81
C MET A 145 22.58 -18.67 -6.58
N SER A 146 23.34 -18.81 -7.67
CA SER A 146 24.76 -19.15 -7.58
C SER A 146 25.58 -17.98 -7.03
N ILE A 147 26.79 -18.24 -6.55
CA ILE A 147 27.72 -17.19 -6.10
C ILE A 147 27.96 -16.17 -7.22
N ILE A 148 28.02 -16.61 -8.47
CA ILE A 148 28.24 -15.75 -9.64
C ILE A 148 27.00 -14.83 -9.85
N ASP A 149 25.79 -15.36 -9.70
CA ASP A 149 24.53 -14.58 -9.80
C ASP A 149 24.50 -13.50 -8.69
N MET A 150 24.83 -13.88 -7.45
CA MET A 150 24.90 -12.97 -6.31
C MET A 150 25.97 -11.89 -6.49
N MET A 151 27.15 -12.23 -7.03
CA MET A 151 28.20 -11.25 -7.31
C MET A 151 27.78 -10.26 -8.41
N LYS A 152 27.15 -10.72 -9.48
CA LYS A 152 26.62 -9.86 -10.55
C LYS A 152 25.56 -8.90 -10.01
N LEU A 153 24.61 -9.43 -9.26
CA LEU A 153 23.53 -8.64 -8.62
C LEU A 153 24.14 -7.61 -7.65
N GLY A 154 25.04 -8.03 -6.76
CA GLY A 154 25.69 -7.16 -5.79
C GLY A 154 26.50 -6.03 -6.47
N LYS A 155 27.22 -6.32 -7.57
CA LYS A 155 27.93 -5.30 -8.34
C LYS A 155 26.98 -4.28 -8.98
N LYS A 156 25.84 -4.75 -9.54
CA LYS A 156 24.84 -3.90 -10.17
C LYS A 156 24.13 -2.97 -9.16
N MET A 157 23.87 -3.47 -7.95
CA MET A 157 23.10 -2.78 -6.93
C MET A 157 23.95 -2.12 -5.83
N MET A 158 25.28 -2.10 -5.98
CA MET A 158 26.21 -1.68 -4.91
C MET A 158 25.99 -0.23 -4.45
N SER A 159 25.74 0.70 -5.36
CA SER A 159 25.46 2.11 -5.02
C SER A 159 24.14 2.24 -4.24
N GLY A 160 23.10 1.56 -4.68
CA GLY A 160 21.82 1.56 -4.02
C GLY A 160 21.85 0.92 -2.65
N PHE A 161 22.51 -0.23 -2.50
CA PHE A 161 22.70 -0.85 -1.19
C PHE A 161 23.54 0.01 -0.25
N GLY A 162 24.54 0.73 -0.76
CA GLY A 162 25.29 1.70 0.03
C GLY A 162 24.43 2.82 0.59
N ALA A 163 23.58 3.40 -0.25
CA ALA A 163 22.61 4.41 0.16
C ALA A 163 21.59 3.84 1.16
N MET A 164 20.97 2.69 0.86
CA MET A 164 20.02 2.04 1.75
C MET A 164 20.64 1.74 3.13
N LYS A 165 21.86 1.19 3.18
CA LYS A 165 22.58 0.94 4.43
C LYS A 165 22.82 2.21 5.23
N LYS A 166 23.20 3.32 4.57
CA LYS A 166 23.44 4.61 5.22
C LYS A 166 22.18 5.17 5.88
N TYR A 167 21.02 5.04 5.20
CA TYR A 167 19.80 5.70 5.62
C TYR A 167 18.75 4.78 6.26
N SER A 168 18.94 3.45 6.25
CA SER A 168 17.96 2.50 6.82
C SER A 168 17.70 2.69 8.31
N ALA A 169 18.70 3.14 9.07
CA ALA A 169 18.58 3.42 10.50
C ALA A 169 18.23 4.89 10.82
N VAL A 170 18.09 5.75 9.81
CA VAL A 170 17.74 7.17 9.98
C VAL A 170 16.23 7.32 9.79
N SER A 171 15.53 7.76 10.81
CA SER A 171 14.09 8.01 10.73
C SER A 171 13.75 9.25 9.90
N CYS A 172 12.50 9.32 9.41
CA CYS A 172 12.01 10.51 8.70
C CYS A 172 12.12 11.77 9.58
N LYS A 173 11.83 11.63 10.89
CA LYS A 173 11.97 12.72 11.85
C LYS A 173 13.44 13.17 11.97
N GLU A 174 14.37 12.26 12.24
CA GLU A 174 15.79 12.59 12.39
C GLU A 174 16.38 13.22 11.12
N PHE A 175 15.98 12.73 9.94
CA PHE A 175 16.42 13.33 8.67
C PHE A 175 15.84 14.73 8.49
N ALA A 176 14.55 14.92 8.78
CA ALA A 176 13.88 16.21 8.67
C ALA A 176 14.48 17.26 9.61
N GLU A 177 14.83 16.90 10.85
CA GLU A 177 15.43 17.79 11.84
C GLU A 177 16.82 18.33 11.43
N ARG A 178 17.45 17.76 10.41
CA ARG A 178 18.71 18.26 9.84
C ARG A 178 18.53 19.50 8.97
N PHE A 179 17.31 19.75 8.45
CA PHE A 179 17.00 20.96 7.69
C PHE A 179 16.95 22.17 8.61
N LYS A 180 17.44 23.32 8.14
CA LYS A 180 17.33 24.61 8.81
C LYS A 180 15.92 25.20 8.62
N SER A 181 15.35 24.96 7.43
CA SER A 181 14.01 25.44 7.08
C SER A 181 12.92 24.66 7.83
N PRO A 182 12.09 25.32 8.68
CA PRO A 182 10.96 24.67 9.34
C PRO A 182 9.94 24.10 8.35
N ILE A 183 9.82 24.71 7.17
CA ILE A 183 8.92 24.23 6.11
C ILE A 183 9.42 22.90 5.54
N LEU A 184 10.71 22.80 5.23
CA LEU A 184 11.29 21.54 4.75
C LEU A 184 11.23 20.45 5.83
N GLN A 185 11.42 20.79 7.10
CA GLN A 185 11.19 19.85 8.20
C GLN A 185 9.76 19.28 8.17
N LYS A 186 8.74 20.12 8.04
CA LYS A 186 7.33 19.69 7.92
C LYS A 186 7.12 18.79 6.70
N VAL A 187 7.66 19.18 5.53
CA VAL A 187 7.55 18.41 4.27
C VAL A 187 8.11 17.01 4.44
N PHE A 188 9.35 16.87 4.92
CA PHE A 188 9.99 15.55 5.03
C PHE A 188 9.36 14.64 6.10
N ARG A 189 8.68 15.21 7.10
CA ARG A 189 7.88 14.48 8.10
C ARG A 189 6.47 14.12 7.61
N SER A 190 6.09 14.53 6.41
CA SER A 190 4.72 14.33 5.90
C SER A 190 4.58 13.15 4.95
N PHE A 191 5.69 12.60 4.46
CA PHE A 191 5.64 11.44 3.56
C PHE A 191 5.26 10.14 4.28
N MET A 192 5.82 9.94 5.47
CA MET A 192 5.69 8.71 6.25
C MET A 192 5.60 9.05 7.75
N PRO A 193 5.15 8.16 8.62
CA PRO A 193 5.25 8.34 10.06
C PRO A 193 6.68 8.66 10.51
N ASP A 194 6.82 9.46 11.54
CA ASP A 194 8.11 9.98 12.04
C ASP A 194 9.18 8.89 12.30
N ASN A 195 8.75 7.71 12.76
CA ASN A 195 9.63 6.57 13.08
C ASN A 195 9.99 5.69 11.88
N TYR A 196 9.44 5.96 10.70
CA TYR A 196 9.81 5.23 9.48
C TYR A 196 11.19 5.67 8.98
N SER A 197 11.90 4.74 8.35
CA SER A 197 13.19 5.07 7.74
C SER A 197 13.03 6.00 6.53
N ILE A 198 13.85 7.04 6.47
CA ILE A 198 13.90 7.96 5.31
C ILE A 198 14.29 7.23 4.02
N SER A 199 14.99 6.10 4.12
CA SER A 199 15.31 5.28 2.95
C SER A 199 14.08 4.80 2.18
N GLN A 200 12.93 4.64 2.85
CA GLN A 200 11.66 4.27 2.20
C GLN A 200 11.13 5.42 1.34
N VAL A 201 11.24 6.66 1.80
CA VAL A 201 10.88 7.85 1.02
C VAL A 201 11.81 7.98 -0.19
N MET A 202 13.13 7.80 0.01
CA MET A 202 14.12 7.82 -1.08
C MET A 202 13.83 6.75 -2.13
N PHE A 203 13.53 5.52 -1.72
CA PHE A 203 13.20 4.42 -2.61
C PHE A 203 11.90 4.68 -3.39
N SER A 204 10.83 5.11 -2.71
CA SER A 204 9.55 5.41 -3.34
C SER A 204 9.68 6.52 -4.36
N TYR A 205 10.37 7.61 -3.99
CA TYR A 205 10.58 8.74 -4.89
C TYR A 205 11.45 8.36 -6.10
N ALA A 206 12.56 7.64 -5.87
CA ALA A 206 13.42 7.12 -6.93
C ALA A 206 12.66 6.21 -7.92
N THR A 207 11.81 5.34 -7.39
CA THR A 207 10.96 4.45 -8.20
C THR A 207 10.02 5.25 -9.13
N ILE A 208 9.45 6.35 -8.64
CA ILE A 208 8.57 7.21 -9.42
C ILE A 208 9.35 8.00 -10.47
N VAL A 209 10.46 8.64 -10.09
CA VAL A 209 11.29 9.45 -11.02
C VAL A 209 11.87 8.58 -12.14
N SER A 210 12.25 7.35 -11.85
CA SER A 210 12.77 6.41 -12.88
C SER A 210 11.70 5.87 -13.84
N GLY A 211 10.41 6.23 -13.65
CA GLY A 211 9.28 5.71 -14.42
C GLY A 211 8.88 4.26 -14.03
N ASN A 212 9.43 3.77 -12.92
CA ASN A 212 9.16 2.41 -12.42
C ASN A 212 8.07 2.38 -11.32
N GLY A 213 7.39 3.50 -11.10
CA GLY A 213 6.36 3.70 -10.08
C GLY A 213 5.07 4.29 -10.65
N GLY A 214 4.59 3.78 -11.77
CA GLY A 214 3.35 4.23 -12.38
C GLY A 214 2.10 3.59 -11.79
N ILE A 215 0.94 4.00 -12.27
CA ILE A 215 -0.38 3.53 -11.84
C ILE A 215 -1.03 2.79 -13.01
N PRO A 216 -1.37 1.50 -12.88
CA PRO A 216 -2.09 0.79 -13.93
C PRO A 216 -3.53 1.33 -14.06
N VAL A 217 -3.97 1.59 -15.28
CA VAL A 217 -5.34 2.04 -15.57
C VAL A 217 -6.35 1.05 -14.99
N GLY A 218 -7.38 1.59 -14.34
CA GLY A 218 -8.42 0.83 -13.63
C GLY A 218 -8.12 0.61 -12.14
N GLY A 219 -6.92 0.97 -11.68
CA GLY A 219 -6.56 0.92 -10.27
C GLY A 219 -6.47 -0.50 -9.68
N SER A 220 -6.57 -0.56 -8.36
CA SER A 220 -6.31 -1.75 -7.55
C SER A 220 -7.24 -2.92 -7.85
N LYS A 221 -8.54 -2.68 -7.84
CA LYS A 221 -9.54 -3.73 -8.05
C LYS A 221 -9.43 -4.35 -9.45
N ALA A 222 -9.29 -3.52 -10.48
CA ALA A 222 -9.17 -4.01 -11.85
C ALA A 222 -7.91 -4.86 -12.04
N MET A 223 -6.78 -4.46 -11.45
CA MET A 223 -5.55 -5.23 -11.47
C MET A 223 -5.75 -6.61 -10.83
N ALA A 224 -6.29 -6.68 -9.61
CA ALA A 224 -6.55 -7.94 -8.92
C ALA A 224 -7.52 -8.85 -9.70
N MET A 225 -8.55 -8.27 -10.32
CA MET A 225 -9.51 -9.03 -11.14
C MET A 225 -8.86 -9.60 -12.39
N ARG A 226 -7.98 -8.87 -13.08
CA ARG A 226 -7.21 -9.39 -14.23
C ARG A 226 -6.36 -10.60 -13.83
N MET A 227 -5.69 -10.53 -12.67
CA MET A 227 -4.91 -11.65 -12.15
C MET A 227 -5.80 -12.86 -11.80
N ALA A 228 -6.98 -12.63 -11.20
CA ALA A 228 -7.94 -13.70 -10.93
C ALA A 228 -8.46 -14.35 -12.21
N ASP A 229 -8.71 -13.56 -13.25
CA ASP A 229 -9.13 -14.08 -14.56
C ASP A 229 -7.99 -14.86 -15.26
N LYS A 230 -6.75 -14.36 -15.16
CA LYS A 230 -5.56 -15.11 -15.63
C LYS A 230 -5.44 -16.46 -14.93
N TYR A 231 -5.59 -16.49 -13.61
CA TYR A 231 -5.56 -17.72 -12.84
C TYR A 231 -6.62 -18.73 -13.31
N LYS A 232 -7.87 -18.29 -13.47
CA LYS A 232 -8.97 -19.12 -13.97
C LYS A 232 -8.73 -19.61 -15.40
N SER A 233 -8.19 -18.76 -16.27
CA SER A 233 -7.89 -19.12 -17.67
C SER A 233 -6.85 -20.21 -17.81
N LEU A 234 -5.96 -20.37 -16.82
CA LEU A 234 -4.98 -21.45 -16.73
C LEU A 234 -5.54 -22.74 -16.12
N GLY A 235 -6.84 -22.78 -15.80
CA GLY A 235 -7.51 -23.94 -15.20
C GLY A 235 -7.52 -23.94 -13.66
N GLY A 236 -7.06 -22.86 -13.02
CA GLY A 236 -7.08 -22.72 -11.58
C GLY A 236 -8.50 -22.54 -11.01
N GLN A 237 -8.74 -23.13 -9.82
CA GLN A 237 -10.02 -23.04 -9.12
C GLN A 237 -9.97 -21.89 -8.10
N LEU A 238 -10.69 -20.80 -8.35
CA LEU A 238 -10.88 -19.72 -7.38
C LEU A 238 -12.23 -19.90 -6.68
N ARG A 239 -12.22 -20.19 -5.37
CA ARG A 239 -13.42 -20.31 -4.54
C ARG A 239 -13.54 -19.10 -3.63
N LEU A 240 -14.45 -18.20 -3.97
CA LEU A 240 -14.83 -17.06 -3.15
C LEU A 240 -15.81 -17.47 -2.06
N ASN A 241 -16.04 -16.61 -1.06
CA ASN A 241 -16.88 -16.87 0.11
C ASN A 241 -16.54 -18.19 0.82
N THR A 242 -15.24 -18.56 0.79
CA THR A 242 -14.75 -19.83 1.31
C THR A 242 -13.67 -19.55 2.36
N SER A 243 -14.08 -19.55 3.62
CA SER A 243 -13.17 -19.25 4.74
C SER A 243 -12.54 -20.54 5.27
N VAL A 244 -11.22 -20.54 5.38
CA VAL A 244 -10.45 -21.61 6.03
C VAL A 244 -10.42 -21.38 7.54
N ASP A 245 -10.67 -22.42 8.30
CA ASP A 245 -10.63 -22.44 9.77
C ASP A 245 -9.26 -22.93 10.29
N GLU A 246 -8.68 -23.93 9.62
CA GLU A 246 -7.45 -24.59 10.10
C GLU A 246 -6.64 -25.18 8.93
N ILE A 247 -5.31 -25.12 9.06
CA ILE A 247 -4.38 -25.92 8.24
C ILE A 247 -4.13 -27.24 8.97
N ILE A 248 -4.49 -28.35 8.33
CA ILE A 248 -4.40 -29.69 8.92
C ILE A 248 -2.95 -30.17 8.84
N ILE A 249 -2.36 -30.45 10.00
CA ILE A 249 -1.00 -31.01 10.12
C ILE A 249 -1.08 -32.47 10.57
N LYS A 250 -0.45 -33.38 9.80
CA LYS A 250 -0.27 -34.79 10.18
C LYS A 250 1.21 -35.15 10.02
N ASP A 251 1.79 -35.74 11.02
CA ASP A 251 3.21 -36.16 11.01
C ASP A 251 4.17 -35.04 10.58
N GLY A 252 3.92 -33.82 11.09
CA GLY A 252 4.73 -32.63 10.79
C GLY A 252 4.56 -32.05 9.40
N LYS A 253 3.57 -32.50 8.61
CA LYS A 253 3.31 -32.03 7.24
C LYS A 253 1.92 -31.44 7.13
N ALA A 254 1.77 -30.35 6.38
CA ALA A 254 0.47 -29.85 5.98
C ALA A 254 -0.14 -30.80 4.93
N VAL A 255 -1.31 -31.36 5.22
CA VAL A 255 -1.99 -32.35 4.37
C VAL A 255 -3.32 -31.85 3.82
N GLY A 256 -3.71 -30.63 4.13
CA GLY A 256 -4.95 -30.01 3.67
C GLY A 256 -5.42 -28.91 4.58
N VAL A 257 -6.65 -28.48 4.37
CA VAL A 257 -7.30 -27.43 5.16
C VAL A 257 -8.70 -27.86 5.58
N LYS A 258 -9.15 -27.35 6.72
CA LYS A 258 -10.54 -27.43 7.18
C LYS A 258 -11.22 -26.08 6.95
N LEU A 259 -12.38 -26.08 6.32
CA LEU A 259 -13.20 -24.91 6.10
C LEU A 259 -14.07 -24.59 7.35
N GLN A 260 -14.54 -23.37 7.45
CA GLN A 260 -15.45 -22.98 8.55
C GLN A 260 -16.78 -23.75 8.56
N ASN A 261 -17.25 -24.24 7.42
CA ASN A 261 -18.44 -25.08 7.32
C ASN A 261 -18.21 -26.55 7.72
N GLY A 262 -16.96 -26.89 8.08
CA GLY A 262 -16.54 -28.23 8.49
C GLY A 262 -15.97 -29.12 7.38
N ASP A 263 -16.10 -28.74 6.11
CA ASP A 263 -15.54 -29.48 4.99
C ASP A 263 -14.02 -29.55 5.06
N ILE A 264 -13.44 -30.65 4.56
CA ILE A 264 -12.00 -30.85 4.47
C ILE A 264 -11.59 -30.88 3.00
N ILE A 265 -10.53 -30.17 2.67
CA ILE A 265 -9.90 -30.22 1.36
C ILE A 265 -8.49 -30.75 1.54
N ASP A 266 -8.26 -31.99 1.08
CA ASP A 266 -6.92 -32.59 1.10
C ASP A 266 -6.01 -31.93 0.06
N ALA A 267 -4.71 -31.89 0.38
CA ALA A 267 -3.68 -31.32 -0.48
C ALA A 267 -2.32 -31.97 -0.25
N ASP A 268 -1.48 -32.02 -1.28
CA ASP A 268 -0.06 -32.37 -1.14
C ASP A 268 0.75 -31.23 -0.55
N TYR A 269 0.32 -29.97 -0.80
CA TYR A 269 0.94 -28.75 -0.28
C TYR A 269 -0.13 -27.72 0.09
N VAL A 270 0.14 -26.94 1.15
CA VAL A 270 -0.67 -25.80 1.54
C VAL A 270 0.20 -24.54 1.52
N ILE A 271 -0.24 -23.52 0.80
CA ILE A 271 0.37 -22.18 0.81
C ILE A 271 -0.58 -21.26 1.57
N SER A 272 -0.12 -20.66 2.67
CA SER A 272 -0.86 -19.58 3.32
C SER A 272 -0.39 -18.25 2.75
N ALA A 273 -1.28 -17.58 2.02
CA ALA A 273 -1.10 -16.23 1.47
C ALA A 273 -1.91 -15.20 2.27
N CYS A 274 -2.15 -15.49 3.53
CA CYS A 274 -2.79 -14.63 4.52
C CYS A 274 -1.75 -13.86 5.31
N ASP A 275 -2.21 -12.91 6.12
CA ASP A 275 -1.40 -12.26 7.13
C ASP A 275 -0.69 -13.29 8.03
N ALA A 276 0.55 -12.98 8.47
CA ALA A 276 1.36 -13.90 9.25
C ALA A 276 0.73 -14.24 10.60
N ASN A 277 0.11 -13.27 11.28
CA ASN A 277 -0.59 -13.50 12.54
C ASN A 277 -1.82 -14.40 12.33
N VAL A 278 -2.60 -14.17 11.27
CA VAL A 278 -3.72 -15.06 10.90
C VAL A 278 -3.19 -16.48 10.66
N THR A 279 -2.13 -16.62 9.90
CA THR A 279 -1.54 -17.93 9.59
C THR A 279 -1.07 -18.65 10.85
N LEU A 280 -0.24 -18.00 11.64
CA LEU A 280 0.42 -18.62 12.79
C LEU A 280 -0.52 -18.81 13.97
N GLN A 281 -1.28 -17.78 14.33
CA GLN A 281 -2.12 -17.81 15.53
C GLN A 281 -3.48 -18.45 15.30
N LYS A 282 -4.10 -18.21 14.15
CA LYS A 282 -5.45 -18.73 13.87
C LYS A 282 -5.38 -20.06 13.12
N LEU A 283 -4.80 -20.10 11.91
CA LEU A 283 -4.85 -21.30 11.05
C LEU A 283 -3.96 -22.44 11.58
N LEU A 284 -2.85 -22.14 12.23
CA LEU A 284 -1.94 -23.12 12.84
C LEU A 284 -2.10 -23.23 14.37
N ARG A 285 -3.11 -22.52 14.94
CA ARG A 285 -3.45 -22.57 16.39
C ARG A 285 -2.29 -22.21 17.33
N GLY A 286 -1.38 -21.33 16.91
CA GLY A 286 -0.22 -20.92 17.70
C GLY A 286 0.87 -21.99 17.90
N LYS A 287 0.74 -23.16 17.29
CA LYS A 287 1.63 -24.30 17.55
C LYS A 287 2.98 -24.24 16.84
N TYR A 288 3.10 -23.41 15.81
CA TYR A 288 4.24 -23.37 14.90
C TYR A 288 4.82 -21.97 14.75
N VAL A 289 4.73 -21.16 15.79
CA VAL A 289 5.32 -19.81 15.78
C VAL A 289 6.83 -19.92 15.82
N ASP A 290 7.50 -19.32 14.85
CA ASP A 290 8.96 -19.25 14.81
C ASP A 290 9.47 -18.36 15.95
N LYS A 291 10.49 -18.85 16.68
CA LYS A 291 11.13 -18.08 17.75
C LYS A 291 11.72 -16.75 17.30
N GLN A 292 12.07 -16.62 16.02
CA GLN A 292 12.57 -15.37 15.45
C GLN A 292 11.45 -14.36 15.21
N LEU A 293 10.22 -14.82 14.98
CA LEU A 293 9.05 -13.95 14.76
C LEU A 293 8.35 -13.57 16.08
N GLN A 294 8.48 -14.39 17.13
CA GLN A 294 7.82 -14.14 18.40
C GLN A 294 8.06 -12.74 18.98
N PRO A 295 9.31 -12.19 18.99
CA PRO A 295 9.56 -10.84 19.51
C PRO A 295 8.76 -9.73 18.80
N TYR A 296 8.44 -9.90 17.52
CA TYR A 296 7.64 -8.91 16.77
C TYR A 296 6.18 -8.90 17.22
N TYR A 297 5.66 -10.01 17.74
CA TYR A 297 4.30 -10.08 18.29
C TYR A 297 4.25 -9.68 19.77
N ASP A 298 5.32 -9.91 20.52
CA ASP A 298 5.36 -9.64 21.95
C ASP A 298 5.69 -8.18 22.29
N ASP A 299 6.34 -7.46 21.37
CA ASP A 299 6.82 -6.09 21.55
C ASP A 299 6.23 -5.16 20.49
N LEU A 300 4.94 -4.87 20.62
CA LEU A 300 4.24 -3.93 19.72
C LEU A 300 4.58 -2.46 20.01
N GLU A 301 5.33 -2.15 21.07
CA GLU A 301 5.83 -0.80 21.30
C GLU A 301 6.98 -0.48 20.33
N ASN A 302 7.92 -1.40 20.16
CA ASN A 302 9.05 -1.27 19.25
C ASN A 302 8.72 -1.76 17.82
N ASN A 303 7.68 -2.58 17.68
CA ASN A 303 7.18 -3.08 16.39
C ASN A 303 5.70 -2.73 16.21
N PRO A 304 5.37 -1.43 16.13
CA PRO A 304 3.98 -1.00 16.14
C PRO A 304 3.24 -1.45 14.88
N LEU A 305 1.98 -1.85 15.07
CA LEU A 305 1.05 -2.04 13.96
C LEU A 305 0.88 -0.71 13.23
N GLN A 306 0.76 -0.79 11.91
CA GLN A 306 0.48 0.36 11.06
C GLN A 306 -0.82 0.13 10.31
N SER A 307 -1.69 1.12 10.36
CA SER A 307 -2.97 1.12 9.68
C SER A 307 -3.33 2.54 9.30
N ASN A 308 -4.54 2.76 8.83
CA ASN A 308 -5.02 4.11 8.53
C ASN A 308 -6.53 4.23 8.74
N VAL A 309 -7.00 5.47 8.86
CA VAL A 309 -8.37 5.85 8.57
C VAL A 309 -8.40 6.40 7.16
N LEU A 310 -9.23 5.83 6.30
CA LEU A 310 -9.51 6.34 4.97
C LEU A 310 -10.88 7.01 5.00
N VAL A 311 -10.93 8.28 4.64
CA VAL A 311 -12.18 9.02 4.39
C VAL A 311 -12.30 9.24 2.89
N ALA A 312 -13.42 8.82 2.32
CA ALA A 312 -13.69 8.96 0.90
C ALA A 312 -14.85 9.93 0.63
N PHE A 313 -14.64 10.77 -0.36
CA PHE A 313 -15.58 11.78 -0.83
C PHE A 313 -15.84 11.58 -2.33
N ALA A 314 -17.06 11.90 -2.76
CA ALA A 314 -17.40 12.04 -4.17
C ALA A 314 -17.60 13.52 -4.49
N VAL A 315 -17.00 13.99 -5.58
CA VAL A 315 -17.14 15.37 -6.06
C VAL A 315 -17.82 15.37 -7.41
N ASP A 316 -18.88 16.16 -7.52
CA ASP A 316 -19.61 16.36 -8.76
C ASP A 316 -18.89 17.38 -9.66
N GLY A 317 -18.78 17.06 -10.97
CA GLY A 317 -18.21 17.93 -11.99
C GLY A 317 -16.68 17.88 -12.07
N ASP A 318 -16.10 18.86 -12.75
CA ASP A 318 -14.66 18.93 -13.02
C ASP A 318 -13.86 19.32 -11.78
N VAL A 319 -12.78 18.57 -11.53
CA VAL A 319 -11.79 18.79 -10.48
C VAL A 319 -10.36 18.72 -11.01
N SER A 320 -10.17 18.95 -12.31
CA SER A 320 -8.84 18.91 -12.95
C SER A 320 -7.88 19.98 -12.47
N ASN A 321 -8.42 21.04 -11.84
CA ASN A 321 -7.66 22.11 -11.20
C ASN A 321 -7.10 21.72 -9.82
N LEU A 322 -7.58 20.63 -9.22
CA LEU A 322 -7.09 20.16 -7.92
C LEU A 322 -5.80 19.34 -8.07
N PRO A 323 -4.85 19.47 -7.12
CA PRO A 323 -3.67 18.63 -7.12
C PRO A 323 -4.04 17.16 -6.85
N ILE A 324 -3.38 16.23 -7.57
CA ILE A 324 -3.67 14.79 -7.50
C ILE A 324 -3.30 14.22 -6.14
N SER A 325 -2.11 14.54 -5.63
CA SER A 325 -1.64 14.13 -4.31
C SER A 325 -1.20 15.38 -3.55
N PHE A 326 -1.91 15.72 -2.50
CA PHE A 326 -1.75 17.00 -1.83
C PHE A 326 -1.82 16.87 -0.32
N ILE A 327 -0.87 17.52 0.37
CA ILE A 327 -0.85 17.60 1.83
C ILE A 327 -0.73 19.07 2.21
N PHE A 328 -1.64 19.55 3.05
CA PHE A 328 -1.65 20.93 3.49
C PHE A 328 -1.85 21.05 5.01
N ASP A 329 -1.32 22.10 5.60
CA ASP A 329 -1.48 22.36 7.03
C ASP A 329 -2.93 22.72 7.38
N SER A 330 -3.31 22.39 8.59
CA SER A 330 -4.65 22.68 9.11
C SER A 330 -4.61 22.99 10.60
N GLU A 331 -5.70 23.56 11.10
CA GLU A 331 -5.92 23.62 12.54
C GLU A 331 -5.90 22.21 13.13
N LYS A 332 -5.36 22.09 14.35
CA LYS A 332 -5.28 20.80 15.04
C LYS A 332 -6.65 20.14 15.21
N TYR A 333 -6.68 18.83 15.06
CA TYR A 333 -7.88 18.01 15.26
C TYR A 333 -7.49 16.63 15.79
N GLU A 334 -8.47 15.95 16.41
CA GLU A 334 -8.23 14.67 17.07
C GLU A 334 -8.88 13.52 16.33
N ILE A 335 -8.12 12.43 16.12
CA ILE A 335 -8.61 11.16 15.59
C ILE A 335 -8.08 10.02 16.45
N ALA A 336 -8.97 9.25 17.07
CA ALA A 336 -8.62 8.10 17.90
C ALA A 336 -7.56 8.42 18.97
N GLY A 337 -7.64 9.61 19.60
CA GLY A 337 -6.68 10.06 20.61
C GLY A 337 -5.34 10.58 20.07
N LYS A 338 -5.19 10.68 18.75
CA LYS A 338 -4.03 11.28 18.09
C LYS A 338 -4.35 12.66 17.54
N THR A 339 -3.50 13.63 17.84
CA THR A 339 -3.61 14.99 17.29
C THR A 339 -2.97 15.03 15.91
N GLU A 340 -3.71 15.56 14.93
CA GLU A 340 -3.24 15.87 13.58
C GLU A 340 -3.28 17.38 13.34
N ASP A 341 -2.37 17.88 12.50
CA ASP A 341 -2.25 19.31 12.15
C ASP A 341 -2.20 19.55 10.64
N ARG A 342 -2.49 18.51 9.85
CA ARG A 342 -2.46 18.53 8.39
C ARG A 342 -3.52 17.61 7.81
N VAL A 343 -3.90 17.85 6.56
CA VAL A 343 -4.79 16.99 5.79
C VAL A 343 -4.06 16.54 4.53
N GLY A 344 -4.01 15.23 4.33
CA GLY A 344 -3.57 14.61 3.07
C GLY A 344 -4.78 14.24 2.22
N MET A 345 -4.74 14.54 0.94
CA MET A 345 -5.79 14.14 0.00
C MET A 345 -5.20 13.59 -1.31
N ARG A 346 -5.96 12.69 -1.92
CA ARG A 346 -5.70 12.17 -3.26
C ARG A 346 -6.94 12.29 -4.11
N VAL A 347 -6.79 12.91 -5.28
CA VAL A 347 -7.85 13.15 -6.25
C VAL A 347 -7.68 12.18 -7.42
N TYR A 348 -8.68 11.34 -7.68
CA TYR A 348 -8.61 10.28 -8.70
C TYR A 348 -9.02 10.79 -10.10
N SER A 349 -8.75 12.05 -10.41
CA SER A 349 -9.02 12.66 -11.73
C SER A 349 -8.09 12.19 -12.84
N TYR A 350 -6.94 11.62 -12.49
CA TYR A 350 -5.91 11.15 -13.42
C TYR A 350 -6.33 9.89 -14.20
N ASP A 351 -7.29 9.12 -13.71
CA ASP A 351 -7.80 7.92 -14.36
C ASP A 351 -9.31 8.04 -14.63
N LYS A 352 -9.67 8.26 -15.89
CA LYS A 352 -11.07 8.39 -16.30
C LYS A 352 -11.90 7.12 -16.03
N SER A 353 -11.27 5.95 -15.95
CA SER A 353 -11.97 4.69 -15.66
C SER A 353 -12.49 4.61 -14.22
N LEU A 354 -11.88 5.39 -13.31
CA LEU A 354 -12.31 5.50 -11.91
C LEU A 354 -13.40 6.54 -11.69
N VAL A 355 -13.62 7.45 -12.67
CA VAL A 355 -14.71 8.41 -12.61
C VAL A 355 -16.03 7.70 -12.92
N LYS A 356 -16.97 7.72 -12.00
CA LYS A 356 -18.28 7.06 -12.13
C LYS A 356 -19.41 8.08 -12.03
N ASN A 357 -20.36 7.99 -12.95
CA ASN A 357 -21.54 8.86 -12.96
C ASN A 357 -21.21 10.37 -12.94
N GLY A 358 -20.10 10.77 -13.59
CA GLY A 358 -19.62 12.17 -13.58
C GLY A 358 -19.03 12.64 -12.24
N LYS A 359 -18.78 11.70 -11.30
CA LYS A 359 -18.19 12.00 -9.99
C LYS A 359 -16.74 11.50 -9.91
N THR A 360 -15.88 12.37 -9.42
CA THR A 360 -14.49 12.03 -9.10
C THR A 360 -14.38 11.74 -7.61
N THR A 361 -13.69 10.66 -7.25
CA THR A 361 -13.42 10.33 -5.85
C THR A 361 -12.20 11.11 -5.35
N ILE A 362 -12.30 11.61 -4.12
CA ILE A 362 -11.19 12.12 -3.32
C ILE A 362 -11.08 11.23 -2.08
N THR A 363 -9.86 10.83 -1.72
CA THR A 363 -9.60 10.13 -0.46
C THR A 363 -8.65 10.92 0.42
N SER A 364 -8.84 10.81 1.74
CA SER A 364 -7.92 11.31 2.75
C SER A 364 -7.48 10.15 3.62
N TYR A 365 -6.15 9.98 3.81
CA TYR A 365 -5.56 8.93 4.62
C TYR A 365 -4.92 9.52 5.87
N ILE A 366 -5.26 8.97 7.03
CA ILE A 366 -4.72 9.38 8.32
C ILE A 366 -4.08 8.17 8.97
N SER A 367 -2.74 8.19 9.11
CA SER A 367 -1.97 7.10 9.70
C SER A 367 -2.41 6.80 11.13
N GLN A 368 -2.55 5.51 11.43
CA GLN A 368 -2.90 4.96 12.73
C GLN A 368 -1.84 3.94 13.15
N ASN A 369 -1.51 3.89 14.42
CA ASN A 369 -0.59 2.91 15.01
C ASN A 369 -1.33 1.91 15.93
N THR A 370 -0.60 1.11 16.70
CA THR A 370 -1.14 0.11 17.63
C THR A 370 -2.17 0.69 18.60
N GLN A 371 -1.91 1.88 19.19
CA GLN A 371 -2.84 2.49 20.16
C GLN A 371 -4.17 2.87 19.50
N GLN A 372 -4.12 3.44 18.29
CA GLN A 372 -5.32 3.76 17.55
C GLN A 372 -6.04 2.50 17.04
N PHE A 373 -5.30 1.43 16.69
CA PHE A 373 -5.90 0.15 16.33
C PHE A 373 -6.73 -0.40 17.49
N ASP A 374 -6.20 -0.41 18.69
CA ASP A 374 -6.91 -0.85 19.90
C ASP A 374 -8.14 0.01 20.21
N TYR A 375 -8.01 1.34 20.04
CA TYR A 375 -9.15 2.27 20.16
C TYR A 375 -10.28 1.88 19.21
N TRP A 376 -9.97 1.67 17.92
CA TRP A 376 -10.97 1.31 16.90
C TRP A 376 -11.58 -0.05 17.14
N LYS A 377 -10.80 -1.02 17.57
CA LYS A 377 -11.27 -2.37 17.90
C LYS A 377 -12.26 -2.33 19.06
N LYS A 378 -11.92 -1.63 20.14
CA LYS A 378 -12.81 -1.43 21.28
C LYS A 378 -14.08 -0.67 20.90
N LEU A 379 -13.94 0.41 20.13
CA LEU A 379 -15.09 1.21 19.69
C LEU A 379 -16.03 0.40 18.78
N TYR A 380 -15.51 -0.51 17.98
CA TYR A 380 -16.29 -1.38 17.09
C TYR A 380 -17.26 -2.32 17.83
N GLU A 381 -17.05 -2.59 19.11
CA GLU A 381 -17.97 -3.35 19.95
C GLU A 381 -19.31 -2.61 20.11
N ASN A 382 -19.30 -1.28 20.15
CA ASN A 382 -20.49 -0.43 20.13
C ASN A 382 -20.72 0.15 18.73
N LYS A 383 -21.62 -0.46 17.96
CA LYS A 383 -21.86 -0.10 16.55
C LYS A 383 -22.37 1.32 16.35
N GLU A 384 -23.14 1.86 17.28
CA GLU A 384 -23.67 3.23 17.19
C GLU A 384 -22.56 4.25 17.44
N ALA A 385 -21.79 4.08 18.50
CA ALA A 385 -20.65 4.93 18.80
C ALA A 385 -19.60 4.87 17.68
N TYR A 386 -19.33 3.67 17.14
CA TYR A 386 -18.42 3.48 16.02
C TYR A 386 -18.89 4.24 14.76
N LYS A 387 -20.17 4.18 14.42
CA LYS A 387 -20.77 4.90 13.30
C LYS A 387 -20.70 6.42 13.53
N ALA A 388 -21.02 6.88 14.73
CA ALA A 388 -20.97 8.30 15.09
C ALA A 388 -19.55 8.86 14.96
N GLU A 389 -18.54 8.12 15.44
CA GLU A 389 -17.14 8.56 15.34
C GLU A 389 -16.65 8.61 13.87
N LYS A 390 -17.03 7.64 13.05
CA LYS A 390 -16.75 7.69 11.60
C LYS A 390 -17.35 8.95 10.95
N THR A 391 -18.58 9.28 11.28
CA THR A 391 -19.25 10.49 10.77
C THR A 391 -18.53 11.74 11.24
N ARG A 392 -18.23 11.85 12.55
CA ARG A 392 -17.50 12.99 13.12
C ARG A 392 -16.16 13.25 12.40
N ILE A 393 -15.37 12.19 12.19
CA ILE A 393 -14.07 12.30 11.51
C ILE A 393 -14.25 12.76 10.06
N ALA A 394 -15.21 12.18 9.35
CA ALA A 394 -15.45 12.55 7.96
C ALA A 394 -15.88 14.03 7.82
N GLU A 395 -16.74 14.52 8.72
CA GLU A 395 -17.16 15.92 8.77
C GLU A 395 -15.98 16.85 9.14
N GLU A 396 -15.13 16.42 10.08
CA GLU A 396 -13.93 17.16 10.46
C GLU A 396 -12.93 17.33 9.30
N ILE A 397 -12.71 16.27 8.52
CA ILE A 397 -11.86 16.33 7.32
C ILE A 397 -12.53 17.17 6.23
N LEU A 398 -13.82 16.97 5.98
CA LEU A 398 -14.58 17.74 4.99
C LEU A 398 -14.50 19.25 5.27
N LYS A 399 -14.71 19.65 6.51
CA LYS A 399 -14.61 21.05 6.93
C LYS A 399 -13.25 21.67 6.58
N ARG A 400 -12.15 20.92 6.74
CA ARG A 400 -10.79 21.39 6.42
C ARG A 400 -10.57 21.44 4.91
N ILE A 401 -11.05 20.46 4.18
CA ILE A 401 -11.02 20.46 2.71
C ILE A 401 -11.79 21.69 2.18
N LEU A 402 -13.00 21.94 2.67
CA LEU A 402 -13.80 23.09 2.23
C LEU A 402 -13.21 24.45 2.64
N LYS A 403 -12.51 24.52 3.78
CA LYS A 403 -11.78 25.74 4.17
C LYS A 403 -10.64 26.05 3.20
N HIS A 404 -9.98 25.00 2.68
CA HIS A 404 -8.84 25.12 1.75
C HIS A 404 -9.29 25.24 0.28
N PHE A 405 -10.36 24.53 -0.10
CA PHE A 405 -10.95 24.49 -1.44
C PHE A 405 -12.44 24.87 -1.37
N PRO A 406 -12.77 26.16 -1.15
CA PRO A 406 -14.17 26.59 -0.99
C PRO A 406 -15.02 26.37 -2.25
N GLU A 407 -14.39 26.25 -3.43
CA GLU A 407 -15.07 25.92 -4.68
C GLU A 407 -15.71 24.52 -4.71
N LEU A 408 -15.39 23.66 -3.76
CA LEU A 408 -16.00 22.33 -3.61
C LEU A 408 -17.32 22.38 -2.82
N GLU A 409 -17.68 23.51 -2.21
CA GLU A 409 -18.89 23.62 -1.43
C GLU A 409 -20.12 23.32 -2.28
N GLY A 410 -21.02 22.49 -1.74
CA GLY A 410 -22.21 22.01 -2.46
C GLY A 410 -21.96 20.93 -3.52
N ARG A 411 -20.70 20.60 -3.84
CA ARG A 411 -20.33 19.62 -4.84
C ARG A 411 -19.67 18.37 -4.25
N ILE A 412 -19.17 18.42 -3.01
CA ILE A 412 -18.47 17.34 -2.34
C ILE A 412 -19.36 16.65 -1.31
N ASN A 413 -19.38 15.32 -1.32
CA ASN A 413 -20.18 14.52 -0.42
C ASN A 413 -19.34 13.41 0.21
N ILE A 414 -19.52 13.14 1.52
CA ILE A 414 -18.92 11.99 2.20
C ILE A 414 -19.57 10.72 1.67
N ILE A 415 -18.78 9.73 1.23
CA ILE A 415 -19.32 8.47 0.70
C ILE A 415 -18.92 7.25 1.53
N ASP A 416 -17.76 7.24 2.17
CA ASP A 416 -17.37 6.14 3.07
C ASP A 416 -16.26 6.57 4.05
N VAL A 417 -16.14 5.77 5.13
CA VAL A 417 -14.98 5.82 6.04
C VAL A 417 -14.57 4.39 6.35
N ALA A 418 -13.34 4.01 6.01
CA ALA A 418 -12.70 2.78 6.46
C ALA A 418 -11.76 3.09 7.64
N THR A 419 -11.66 2.17 8.59
CA THR A 419 -10.87 2.31 9.81
C THR A 419 -10.03 1.05 10.01
N PRO A 420 -9.06 1.01 10.94
CA PRO A 420 -8.34 -0.20 11.29
C PRO A 420 -9.24 -1.41 11.54
N ALA A 421 -10.38 -1.25 12.22
CA ALA A 421 -11.36 -2.32 12.42
C ALA A 421 -12.04 -2.77 11.11
N THR A 422 -12.10 -1.92 10.08
CA THR A 422 -12.57 -2.31 8.74
C THR A 422 -11.56 -3.23 8.06
N TYR A 423 -10.28 -2.88 8.10
CA TYR A 423 -9.21 -3.67 7.48
C TYR A 423 -9.07 -5.03 8.20
N GLU A 424 -9.04 -5.07 9.53
CA GLU A 424 -9.04 -6.32 10.29
C GLU A 424 -10.18 -7.26 9.86
N ARG A 425 -11.39 -6.74 9.70
CA ARG A 425 -12.55 -7.53 9.29
C ARG A 425 -12.40 -8.14 7.90
N TYR A 426 -11.91 -7.37 6.93
CA TYR A 426 -11.79 -7.82 5.54
C TYR A 426 -10.52 -8.62 5.27
N CYS A 427 -9.39 -8.22 5.82
CA CYS A 427 -8.09 -8.83 5.54
C CYS A 427 -7.63 -9.77 6.66
N GLY A 428 -8.11 -9.55 7.87
CA GLY A 428 -7.76 -10.33 9.06
C GLY A 428 -6.48 -9.84 9.74
N ALA A 429 -5.87 -8.80 9.18
CA ALA A 429 -4.65 -8.18 9.67
C ALA A 429 -4.96 -6.95 10.51
#